data_91ed5aa246f0b278ab46bea382cb3d59
#
_entry.id   91ed5aa246f0b278ab46bea382cb3d59
#
_cell.length_a   1.000
_cell.length_b   1.000
_cell.length_c   1.000
_cell.angle_alpha   90.00
_cell.angle_beta   90.00
_cell.angle_gamma   90.00
#
_symmetry.space_group_name_H-M   'P 1'
#
loop_
_entity.id
_entity.type
_entity.pdbx_description
1 polymer ?
#
loop_
_entity_poly.entity_id
_entity_poly.type
_entity_poly.pdbx_seq_one_letter_code
_entity_poly.pdbx_strand_id
1 'polypeptide(L)'
;AWGLEPCGMKEIKAYKPSTNSISEGQVLSCPYPYDKARIIVMEMADSLVLQLTDKGLVTDSLTLDVGYDRENCDSGKYRGPVHIDHYGRTVPKGAHGSTKLDNPTNLGSILISATTELFERIADKTLTVRRITIAANRVVKDEGFFQVDLFTDTTKLEKEKKLQNAMLGLKKKFGKNAVLKGTNYLDGATMRERNQQIGGHKAK
;
A
#
# COMPACT_ATOMS: atom_id res chain seq x y z
N ALA A 1 -30.88 13.85 -10.26
CA ALA A 1 -29.89 13.44 -11.28
C ALA A 1 -30.63 12.59 -12.30
N TRP A 2 -30.63 12.96 -13.58
CA TRP A 2 -31.41 12.32 -14.64
C TRP A 2 -30.76 11.07 -15.24
N GLY A 3 -29.72 10.54 -14.61
CA GLY A 3 -29.07 9.29 -15.01
C GLY A 3 -28.43 9.32 -16.41
N LEU A 4 -28.17 10.49 -16.96
CA LEU A 4 -27.47 10.64 -18.24
C LEU A 4 -25.96 10.41 -17.96
N GLU A 5 -25.53 9.17 -18.12
CA GLU A 5 -24.15 8.78 -18.05
C GLU A 5 -23.53 8.90 -19.46
N PRO A 6 -22.55 9.80 -19.69
CA PRO A 6 -21.89 9.96 -20.99
C PRO A 6 -21.01 8.77 -21.37
N CYS A 7 -20.70 7.90 -20.41
CA CYS A 7 -19.83 6.74 -20.58
C CYS A 7 -20.64 5.46 -20.57
N GLY A 8 -20.86 4.85 -21.72
CA GLY A 8 -21.56 3.57 -21.84
C GLY A 8 -20.62 2.36 -21.74
N MET A 9 -21.17 1.16 -21.79
CA MET A 9 -20.41 -0.10 -21.70
C MET A 9 -19.38 -0.25 -22.84
N LYS A 10 -19.63 0.37 -24.00
CA LYS A 10 -18.72 0.35 -25.15
C LYS A 10 -17.44 1.14 -24.85
N GLU A 11 -17.60 2.34 -24.31
CA GLU A 11 -16.52 3.24 -23.93
C GLU A 11 -15.69 2.63 -22.79
N ILE A 12 -16.35 2.03 -21.77
CA ILE A 12 -15.67 1.33 -20.68
C ILE A 12 -14.81 0.17 -21.18
N LYS A 13 -15.36 -0.65 -22.10
CA LYS A 13 -14.61 -1.79 -22.67
C LYS A 13 -13.48 -1.35 -23.61
N ALA A 14 -13.62 -0.22 -24.28
CA ALA A 14 -12.61 0.33 -25.18
C ALA A 14 -11.50 1.10 -24.46
N TYR A 15 -11.73 1.49 -23.20
CA TYR A 15 -10.75 2.26 -22.44
C TYR A 15 -9.49 1.46 -22.17
N LYS A 16 -8.36 2.00 -22.56
CA LYS A 16 -7.02 1.50 -22.22
C LYS A 16 -6.32 2.57 -21.40
N PRO A 17 -5.96 2.27 -20.14
CA PRO A 17 -5.22 3.22 -19.31
C PRO A 17 -3.87 3.54 -19.95
N SER A 18 -3.46 4.80 -19.88
CA SER A 18 -2.16 5.26 -20.37
C SER A 18 -0.99 4.75 -19.51
N THR A 19 -1.26 4.44 -18.26
CA THR A 19 -0.27 3.89 -17.32
C THR A 19 -0.92 2.76 -16.51
N ASN A 20 -0.12 1.74 -16.21
CA ASN A 20 -0.56 0.65 -15.34
C ASN A 20 -0.10 0.94 -13.92
N SER A 21 -1.05 0.87 -12.97
CA SER A 21 -0.76 0.97 -11.54
C SER A 21 -1.60 -0.03 -10.76
N ILE A 22 -1.09 -0.45 -9.61
CA ILE A 22 -1.82 -1.20 -8.60
C ILE A 22 -1.78 -0.40 -7.31
N SER A 23 -2.93 -0.09 -6.76
CA SER A 23 -3.02 0.68 -5.53
C SER A 23 -3.96 0.02 -4.54
N GLU A 24 -3.68 0.22 -3.26
CA GLU A 24 -4.60 -0.10 -2.18
C GLU A 24 -4.63 1.03 -1.15
N GLY A 25 -5.78 1.22 -0.55
CA GLY A 25 -6.01 2.21 0.49
C GLY A 25 -6.65 1.59 1.72
N GLN A 26 -6.34 2.18 2.88
CA GLN A 26 -6.96 1.84 4.14
C GLN A 26 -7.34 3.10 4.90
N VAL A 27 -8.60 3.16 5.36
CA VAL A 27 -9.05 4.07 6.40
C VAL A 27 -9.00 3.33 7.71
N LEU A 28 -8.28 3.89 8.68
CA LEU A 28 -8.11 3.28 9.99
C LEU A 28 -9.38 3.50 10.85
N SER A 29 -9.71 2.55 11.70
CA SER A 29 -10.89 2.59 12.57
C SER A 29 -10.83 3.72 13.60
N CYS A 30 -9.63 4.06 14.05
CA CYS A 30 -9.35 5.17 14.96
C CYS A 30 -8.07 5.90 14.52
N PRO A 31 -7.78 7.09 15.07
CA PRO A 31 -6.49 7.77 14.85
C PRO A 31 -5.33 6.91 15.33
N TYR A 32 -4.31 6.73 14.48
CA TYR A 32 -3.12 5.94 14.80
C TYR A 32 -1.92 6.85 15.01
N PRO A 33 -1.17 6.67 16.12
CA PRO A 33 0.13 7.31 16.26
C PRO A 33 1.11 6.81 15.21
N TYR A 34 2.15 7.57 14.96
CA TYR A 34 3.14 7.33 13.92
C TYR A 34 3.68 5.89 13.89
N ASP A 35 4.05 5.33 15.05
CA ASP A 35 4.65 3.98 15.12
C ASP A 35 3.66 2.90 14.69
N LYS A 36 2.39 3.01 15.10
CA LYS A 36 1.34 2.08 14.66
C LYS A 36 1.01 2.26 13.17
N ALA A 37 0.99 3.50 12.67
CA ALA A 37 0.79 3.77 11.24
C ALA A 37 1.92 3.17 10.38
N ARG A 38 3.16 3.19 10.88
CA ARG A 38 4.31 2.54 10.23
C ARG A 38 4.11 1.03 10.07
N ILE A 39 3.53 0.35 11.06
CA ILE A 39 3.20 -1.08 10.96
C ILE A 39 2.18 -1.30 9.82
N ILE A 40 1.15 -0.45 9.73
CA ILE A 40 0.16 -0.54 8.66
C ILE A 40 0.80 -0.35 7.28
N VAL A 41 1.73 0.59 7.14
CA VAL A 41 2.48 0.79 5.89
C VAL A 41 3.23 -0.48 5.49
N MET A 42 3.89 -1.15 6.45
CA MET A 42 4.59 -2.42 6.19
C MET A 42 3.62 -3.53 5.79
N GLU A 43 2.46 -3.64 6.44
CA GLU A 43 1.42 -4.62 6.09
C GLU A 43 0.84 -4.37 4.70
N MET A 44 0.58 -3.11 4.34
CA MET A 44 0.07 -2.74 3.03
C MET A 44 1.12 -2.99 1.93
N ALA A 45 2.40 -2.67 2.20
CA ALA A 45 3.49 -2.97 1.28
C ALA A 45 3.62 -4.50 1.04
N ASP A 46 3.50 -5.33 2.08
CA ASP A 46 3.49 -6.78 1.95
C ASP A 46 2.30 -7.30 1.12
N SER A 47 1.12 -6.72 1.33
CA SER A 47 -0.07 -7.02 0.51
C SER A 47 0.15 -6.67 -0.96
N LEU A 48 0.72 -5.50 -1.24
CA LEU A 48 1.05 -5.04 -2.59
C LEU A 48 2.06 -5.97 -3.27
N VAL A 49 3.10 -6.42 -2.56
CA VAL A 49 4.08 -7.41 -3.03
C VAL A 49 3.39 -8.71 -3.47
N LEU A 50 2.48 -9.22 -2.64
CA LEU A 50 1.73 -10.44 -2.97
C LEU A 50 0.82 -10.25 -4.19
N GLN A 51 0.21 -9.08 -4.35
CA GLN A 51 -0.61 -8.75 -5.52
C GLN A 51 0.23 -8.68 -6.81
N LEU A 52 1.42 -8.07 -6.74
CA LEU A 52 2.36 -8.02 -7.87
C LEU A 52 2.83 -9.43 -8.24
N THR A 53 3.23 -10.22 -7.24
CA THR A 53 3.65 -11.62 -7.43
C THR A 53 2.55 -12.47 -8.04
N ASP A 54 1.32 -12.33 -7.56
CA ASP A 54 0.15 -13.10 -8.06
C ASP A 54 -0.14 -12.82 -9.53
N LYS A 55 0.06 -11.58 -9.96
CA LYS A 55 -0.19 -11.15 -11.34
C LYS A 55 1.03 -11.29 -12.26
N GLY A 56 2.17 -11.74 -11.73
CA GLY A 56 3.44 -11.80 -12.47
C GLY A 56 3.91 -10.43 -12.93
N LEU A 57 3.82 -9.43 -12.04
CA LEU A 57 4.12 -8.05 -12.34
C LEU A 57 5.27 -7.54 -11.46
N VAL A 58 5.97 -6.51 -11.95
CA VAL A 58 7.03 -5.78 -11.24
C VAL A 58 6.81 -4.28 -11.35
N THR A 59 7.39 -3.52 -10.44
CA THR A 59 7.34 -2.05 -10.43
C THR A 59 8.72 -1.47 -10.09
N ASP A 60 8.99 -0.29 -10.61
CA ASP A 60 10.17 0.51 -10.25
C ASP A 60 9.80 1.84 -9.56
N SER A 61 8.51 2.04 -9.24
CA SER A 61 8.05 3.30 -8.65
C SER A 61 6.93 3.07 -7.68
N LEU A 62 7.09 3.60 -6.47
CA LEU A 62 6.09 3.56 -5.40
C LEU A 62 5.63 4.98 -5.06
N THR A 63 4.36 5.11 -4.73
CA THR A 63 3.77 6.35 -4.19
C THR A 63 3.06 6.03 -2.88
N LEU A 64 3.18 6.92 -1.92
CA LEU A 64 2.53 6.83 -0.62
C LEU A 64 1.81 8.14 -0.30
N ASP A 65 0.55 8.00 0.11
CA ASP A 65 -0.27 9.08 0.63
C ASP A 65 -0.66 8.79 2.07
N VAL A 66 -0.45 9.75 2.96
CA VAL A 66 -0.78 9.67 4.38
C VAL A 66 -1.75 10.79 4.72
N GLY A 67 -2.97 10.43 5.08
CA GLY A 67 -4.00 11.36 5.55
C GLY A 67 -4.04 11.37 7.07
N TYR A 68 -3.96 12.56 7.66
CA TYR A 68 -4.00 12.74 9.11
C TYR A 68 -5.43 12.87 9.64
N ASP A 69 -5.62 12.53 10.91
CA ASP A 69 -6.93 12.68 11.53
C ASP A 69 -7.23 14.15 11.88
N ARG A 70 -8.53 14.50 11.88
CA ARG A 70 -9.01 15.83 12.24
C ARG A 70 -8.70 16.22 13.68
N GLU A 71 -8.63 15.24 14.60
CA GLU A 71 -8.35 15.50 16.01
C GLU A 71 -7.05 16.28 16.23
N ASN A 72 -6.09 16.17 15.29
CA ASN A 72 -4.87 16.98 15.30
C ASN A 72 -5.18 18.49 15.24
N CYS A 73 -6.25 18.88 14.51
CA CYS A 73 -6.70 20.28 14.42
C CYS A 73 -7.59 20.66 15.63
N ASP A 74 -8.46 19.72 16.07
CA ASP A 74 -9.41 19.97 17.17
C ASP A 74 -8.69 20.29 18.49
N SER A 75 -7.48 19.77 18.68
CA SER A 75 -6.64 20.05 19.84
C SER A 75 -6.17 21.51 19.94
N GLY A 76 -6.30 22.31 18.87
CA GLY A 76 -5.83 23.69 18.78
C GLY A 76 -4.30 23.85 18.85
N LYS A 77 -3.54 22.75 18.91
CA LYS A 77 -2.07 22.75 18.98
C LYS A 77 -1.40 22.75 17.60
N TYR A 78 -2.10 22.17 16.60
CA TYR A 78 -1.55 22.11 15.25
C TYR A 78 -1.53 23.48 14.59
N ARG A 79 -0.38 23.88 14.04
CA ARG A 79 -0.15 25.17 13.37
C ARG A 79 0.31 25.02 11.93
N GLY A 80 0.34 23.79 11.43
CA GLY A 80 0.75 23.49 10.07
C GLY A 80 -0.36 23.78 9.05
N PRO A 81 -0.10 23.48 7.77
CA PRO A 81 -1.07 23.69 6.69
C PRO A 81 -2.26 22.74 6.82
N VAL A 82 -3.45 23.28 6.63
CA VAL A 82 -4.72 22.53 6.69
C VAL A 82 -5.44 22.59 5.34
N HIS A 83 -6.38 21.67 5.14
CA HIS A 83 -7.35 21.74 4.05
C HIS A 83 -8.74 21.31 4.55
N ILE A 84 -9.75 21.62 3.77
CA ILE A 84 -11.12 21.17 4.03
C ILE A 84 -11.33 19.87 3.27
N ASP A 85 -11.71 18.80 3.97
CA ASP A 85 -12.01 17.52 3.36
C ASP A 85 -13.38 17.51 2.65
N HIS A 86 -13.70 16.40 1.95
CA HIS A 86 -14.97 16.24 1.23
C HIS A 86 -16.21 16.43 2.12
N TYR A 87 -16.10 16.24 3.42
CA TYR A 87 -17.18 16.40 4.40
C TYR A 87 -17.20 17.78 5.06
N GLY A 88 -16.43 18.74 4.54
CA GLY A 88 -16.37 20.10 5.09
C GLY A 88 -15.58 20.23 6.40
N ARG A 89 -14.77 19.24 6.76
CA ARG A 89 -14.01 19.22 8.02
C ARG A 89 -12.59 19.74 7.78
N THR A 90 -12.09 20.57 8.70
CA THR A 90 -10.69 21.00 8.69
C THR A 90 -9.79 19.84 9.14
N VAL A 91 -8.85 19.47 8.31
CA VAL A 91 -7.87 18.42 8.58
C VAL A 91 -6.48 18.88 8.21
N PRO A 92 -5.40 18.36 8.85
CA PRO A 92 -4.05 18.66 8.43
C PRO A 92 -3.84 18.26 6.96
N LYS A 93 -3.03 19.03 6.24
CA LYS A 93 -2.64 18.66 4.88
C LYS A 93 -1.92 17.32 4.92
N GLY A 94 -2.42 16.34 4.13
CA GLY A 94 -1.82 15.01 4.03
C GLY A 94 -0.39 15.05 3.49
N ALA A 95 0.40 14.08 3.90
CA ALA A 95 1.73 13.87 3.34
C ALA A 95 1.63 13.00 2.08
N HIS A 96 2.37 13.38 1.04
CA HIS A 96 2.45 12.69 -0.23
C HIS A 96 3.91 12.57 -0.65
N GLY A 97 4.28 11.43 -1.18
CA GLY A 97 5.61 11.24 -1.73
C GLY A 97 5.71 10.06 -2.66
N SER A 98 6.76 10.05 -3.44
CA SER A 98 7.10 8.93 -4.31
C SER A 98 8.57 8.56 -4.17
N THR A 99 8.88 7.32 -4.51
CA THR A 99 10.25 6.83 -4.63
C THR A 99 10.40 6.01 -5.89
N LYS A 100 11.57 6.10 -6.50
CA LYS A 100 11.95 5.30 -7.66
C LYS A 100 12.97 4.27 -7.20
N LEU A 101 12.85 3.06 -7.72
CA LEU A 101 13.79 1.98 -7.53
C LEU A 101 14.72 1.91 -8.74
N ASP A 102 15.94 1.42 -8.55
CA ASP A 102 16.92 1.30 -9.62
C ASP A 102 16.48 0.30 -10.69
N ASN A 103 15.83 -0.78 -10.27
CA ASN A 103 15.32 -1.83 -11.16
C ASN A 103 13.86 -2.18 -10.83
N PRO A 104 13.03 -2.54 -11.85
CA PRO A 104 11.70 -3.07 -11.62
C PRO A 104 11.77 -4.37 -10.81
N THR A 105 10.96 -4.47 -9.75
CA THR A 105 10.98 -5.63 -8.85
C THR A 105 9.61 -5.88 -8.21
N ASN A 106 9.41 -7.11 -7.72
CA ASN A 106 8.32 -7.49 -6.82
C ASN A 106 8.85 -8.16 -5.54
N LEU A 107 10.15 -8.00 -5.24
CA LEU A 107 10.76 -8.55 -4.03
C LEU A 107 10.30 -7.79 -2.79
N GLY A 108 9.81 -8.53 -1.81
CA GLY A 108 9.25 -7.98 -0.59
C GLY A 108 10.25 -7.18 0.22
N SER A 109 11.48 -7.66 0.35
CA SER A 109 12.52 -6.96 1.08
C SER A 109 12.76 -5.56 0.53
N ILE A 110 12.82 -5.41 -0.79
CA ILE A 110 13.07 -4.13 -1.46
C ILE A 110 11.85 -3.20 -1.34
N LEU A 111 10.65 -3.70 -1.71
CA LEU A 111 9.45 -2.86 -1.75
C LEU A 111 9.01 -2.41 -0.35
N ILE A 112 9.10 -3.30 0.65
CA ILE A 112 8.74 -2.96 2.04
C ILE A 112 9.73 -1.94 2.61
N SER A 113 11.05 -2.13 2.40
CA SER A 113 12.07 -1.17 2.84
C SER A 113 11.83 0.19 2.20
N ALA A 114 11.74 0.26 0.88
CA ALA A 114 11.55 1.50 0.14
C ALA A 114 10.25 2.24 0.55
N THR A 115 9.16 1.49 0.81
CA THR A 115 7.90 2.09 1.27
C THR A 115 8.02 2.62 2.70
N THR A 116 8.68 1.86 3.57
CA THR A 116 8.90 2.26 4.96
C THR A 116 9.78 3.49 5.05
N GLU A 117 10.88 3.53 4.32
CA GLU A 117 11.77 4.69 4.22
C GLU A 117 11.04 5.92 3.64
N LEU A 118 10.18 5.71 2.63
CA LEU A 118 9.33 6.76 2.09
C LEU A 118 8.40 7.34 3.16
N PHE A 119 7.74 6.47 3.94
CA PHE A 119 6.89 6.89 5.06
C PHE A 119 7.67 7.70 6.10
N GLU A 120 8.83 7.21 6.50
CA GLU A 120 9.70 7.87 7.49
C GLU A 120 10.18 9.26 7.03
N ARG A 121 10.32 9.44 5.71
CA ARG A 121 10.75 10.70 5.10
C ARG A 121 9.63 11.73 5.01
N ILE A 122 8.37 11.30 4.74
CA ILE A 122 7.28 12.23 4.44
C ILE A 122 6.31 12.44 5.61
N ALA A 123 6.15 11.46 6.50
CA ALA A 123 5.14 11.50 7.55
C ALA A 123 5.59 12.36 8.74
N ASP A 124 4.69 13.20 9.22
CA ASP A 124 4.89 13.96 10.46
C ASP A 124 4.71 13.05 11.68
N LYS A 125 5.76 12.91 12.48
CA LYS A 125 5.81 12.03 13.66
C LYS A 125 4.91 12.50 14.80
N THR A 126 4.47 13.74 14.77
CA THR A 126 3.65 14.36 15.83
C THR A 126 2.16 14.22 15.59
N LEU A 127 1.76 13.82 14.38
CA LEU A 127 0.37 13.74 13.96
C LEU A 127 -0.16 12.32 13.96
N THR A 128 -1.43 12.18 14.34
CA THR A 128 -2.14 10.92 14.22
C THR A 128 -2.64 10.72 12.80
N VAL A 129 -2.49 9.50 12.30
CA VAL A 129 -2.82 9.08 10.94
C VAL A 129 -4.22 8.47 10.90
N ARG A 130 -4.99 8.78 9.86
CA ARG A 130 -6.34 8.25 9.63
C ARG A 130 -6.46 7.43 8.35
N ARG A 131 -5.66 7.74 7.34
CA ARG A 131 -5.72 7.09 6.03
C ARG A 131 -4.33 6.87 5.47
N ILE A 132 -4.14 5.72 4.85
CA ILE A 132 -2.91 5.39 4.13
C ILE A 132 -3.32 4.85 2.76
N THR A 133 -2.63 5.31 1.71
CA THR A 133 -2.78 4.76 0.36
C THR A 133 -1.39 4.50 -0.21
N ILE A 134 -1.18 3.30 -0.72
CA ILE A 134 0.06 2.91 -1.39
C ILE A 134 -0.24 2.55 -2.85
N ALA A 135 0.62 2.93 -3.76
CA ALA A 135 0.52 2.57 -5.16
C ALA A 135 1.86 2.13 -5.74
N ALA A 136 1.84 1.03 -6.45
CA ALA A 136 2.89 0.63 -7.39
C ALA A 136 2.55 1.23 -8.75
N ASN A 137 3.44 2.08 -9.28
CA ASN A 137 3.27 2.73 -10.57
C ASN A 137 4.15 2.07 -11.62
N ARG A 138 3.91 2.38 -12.90
CA ARG A 138 4.68 1.85 -14.02
C ARG A 138 4.84 0.33 -13.97
N VAL A 139 3.75 -0.34 -13.63
CA VAL A 139 3.72 -1.78 -13.47
C VAL A 139 3.86 -2.45 -14.84
N VAL A 140 4.82 -3.37 -14.96
CA VAL A 140 5.10 -4.14 -16.17
C VAL A 140 5.13 -5.63 -15.86
N LYS A 141 5.06 -6.47 -16.89
CA LYS A 141 5.20 -7.93 -16.73
C LYS A 141 6.60 -8.28 -16.23
N ASP A 142 6.67 -9.23 -15.32
CA ASP A 142 7.93 -9.83 -14.87
C ASP A 142 8.47 -10.75 -15.98
N GLU A 143 9.43 -10.26 -16.74
CA GLU A 143 10.08 -11.03 -17.81
C GLU A 143 11.19 -11.94 -17.27
N GLY A 144 11.38 -11.99 -15.95
CA GLY A 144 12.39 -12.82 -15.29
C GLY A 144 13.83 -12.30 -15.41
N PHE A 145 14.03 -11.16 -16.05
CA PHE A 145 15.36 -10.53 -16.15
C PHE A 145 15.57 -9.58 -14.97
N PHE A 146 16.54 -9.92 -14.13
CA PHE A 146 17.06 -9.01 -13.12
C PHE A 146 18.42 -8.51 -13.60
N GLN A 147 18.54 -7.20 -13.76
CA GLN A 147 19.86 -6.59 -13.82
C GLN A 147 20.39 -6.57 -12.39
N VAL A 148 21.25 -7.52 -12.07
CA VAL A 148 21.91 -7.60 -10.77
C VAL A 148 23.26 -6.91 -10.85
N ASP A 149 23.57 -6.13 -9.83
CA ASP A 149 24.91 -5.65 -9.58
C ASP A 149 25.84 -6.85 -9.23
N LEU A 150 27.11 -6.76 -9.57
CA LEU A 150 28.13 -7.79 -9.31
C LEU A 150 28.23 -8.22 -7.83
N PHE A 151 27.76 -7.36 -6.91
CA PHE A 151 27.76 -7.59 -5.47
C PHE A 151 26.42 -8.10 -4.90
N THR A 152 25.42 -8.26 -5.74
CA THR A 152 24.09 -8.72 -5.29
C THR A 152 24.05 -10.24 -5.15
N ASP A 153 23.70 -10.74 -3.97
CA ASP A 153 23.52 -12.17 -3.71
C ASP A 153 22.22 -12.68 -4.39
N THR A 154 22.38 -13.14 -5.63
CA THR A 154 21.31 -13.69 -6.46
C THR A 154 20.63 -14.89 -5.79
N THR A 155 21.39 -15.71 -5.03
CA THR A 155 20.86 -16.89 -4.33
C THR A 155 19.85 -16.48 -3.27
N LYS A 156 20.09 -15.36 -2.57
CA LYS A 156 19.17 -14.81 -1.57
C LYS A 156 17.88 -14.31 -2.22
N LEU A 157 17.99 -13.58 -3.33
CA LEU A 157 16.83 -13.06 -4.08
C LEU A 157 15.95 -14.20 -4.63
N GLU A 158 16.56 -15.25 -5.17
CA GLU A 158 15.83 -16.43 -5.65
C GLU A 158 15.10 -17.16 -4.51
N LYS A 159 15.75 -17.32 -3.36
CA LYS A 159 15.12 -17.92 -2.16
C LYS A 159 13.92 -17.09 -1.71
N GLU A 160 14.06 -15.77 -1.67
CA GLU A 160 12.96 -14.86 -1.33
C GLU A 160 11.80 -15.00 -2.30
N LYS A 161 12.07 -14.99 -3.61
CA LYS A 161 11.03 -15.17 -4.65
C LYS A 161 10.32 -16.52 -4.53
N LYS A 162 11.06 -17.60 -4.25
CA LYS A 162 10.48 -18.93 -3.98
C LYS A 162 9.59 -18.92 -2.74
N LEU A 163 10.03 -18.27 -1.66
CA LEU A 163 9.26 -18.13 -0.42
C LEU A 163 7.97 -17.33 -0.66
N GLN A 164 8.03 -16.19 -1.36
CA GLN A 164 6.85 -15.39 -1.70
C GLN A 164 5.82 -16.21 -2.49
N ASN A 165 6.26 -16.96 -3.49
CA ASN A 165 5.39 -17.83 -4.28
C ASN A 165 4.76 -18.96 -3.44
N ALA A 166 5.53 -19.56 -2.54
CA ALA A 166 5.03 -20.59 -1.63
C ALA A 166 3.97 -20.02 -0.66
N MET A 167 4.24 -18.85 -0.07
CA MET A 167 3.28 -18.14 0.79
C MET A 167 1.99 -17.79 0.03
N LEU A 168 2.10 -17.31 -1.21
CA LEU A 168 0.96 -17.01 -2.06
C LEU A 168 0.14 -18.27 -2.34
N GLY A 169 0.79 -19.38 -2.68
CA GLY A 169 0.15 -20.68 -2.90
C GLY A 169 -0.61 -21.18 -1.67
N LEU A 170 -0.01 -21.06 -0.49
CA LEU A 170 -0.67 -21.43 0.78
C LEU A 170 -1.87 -20.54 1.08
N LYS A 171 -1.74 -19.22 0.87
CA LYS A 171 -2.85 -18.27 1.07
C LYS A 171 -4.01 -18.53 0.10
N LYS A 172 -3.73 -18.88 -1.15
CA LYS A 172 -4.77 -19.27 -2.15
C LYS A 172 -5.49 -20.54 -1.75
N LYS A 173 -4.78 -21.54 -1.25
CA LYS A 173 -5.34 -22.86 -0.91
C LYS A 173 -6.06 -22.89 0.42
N PHE A 174 -5.55 -22.20 1.44
CA PHE A 174 -6.01 -22.32 2.82
C PHE A 174 -6.56 -21.00 3.40
N GLY A 175 -6.65 -19.95 2.57
CA GLY A 175 -7.16 -18.64 2.97
C GLY A 175 -6.06 -17.64 3.32
N LYS A 176 -6.44 -16.35 3.30
CA LYS A 176 -5.49 -15.23 3.43
C LYS A 176 -4.72 -15.22 4.76
N ASN A 177 -5.28 -15.80 5.82
CA ASN A 177 -4.68 -15.87 7.14
C ASN A 177 -3.90 -17.18 7.40
N ALA A 178 -3.78 -18.08 6.41
CA ALA A 178 -3.06 -19.34 6.57
C ALA A 178 -1.57 -19.16 6.89
N VAL A 179 -0.96 -18.11 6.35
CA VAL A 179 0.43 -17.72 6.64
C VAL A 179 0.46 -16.24 6.91
N LEU A 180 1.00 -15.85 8.06
CA LEU A 180 1.15 -14.46 8.50
C LEU A 180 2.61 -14.19 8.89
N LYS A 181 3.05 -12.95 8.69
CA LYS A 181 4.35 -12.49 9.20
C LYS A 181 4.25 -12.09 10.67
N GLY A 182 5.34 -12.15 11.42
CA GLY A 182 5.38 -11.70 12.82
C GLY A 182 4.88 -10.27 13.01
N THR A 183 5.10 -9.39 12.03
CA THR A 183 4.59 -8.01 12.03
C THR A 183 3.06 -7.92 12.11
N ASN A 184 2.32 -8.92 11.62
CA ASN A 184 0.86 -8.97 11.68
C ASN A 184 0.30 -9.27 13.09
N TYR A 185 1.17 -9.49 14.07
CA TYR A 185 0.83 -9.71 15.48
C TYR A 185 1.25 -8.56 16.38
N LEU A 186 1.88 -7.53 15.83
CA LEU A 186 2.24 -6.34 16.59
C LEU A 186 0.99 -5.53 16.98
N ASP A 187 1.11 -4.77 18.05
CA ASP A 187 0.06 -3.85 18.48
C ASP A 187 -0.18 -2.78 17.40
N GLY A 188 -1.43 -2.67 16.95
CA GLY A 188 -1.82 -1.81 15.84
C GLY A 188 -1.87 -2.49 14.47
N ALA A 189 -1.39 -3.74 14.31
CA ALA A 189 -1.53 -4.49 13.07
C ALA A 189 -3.00 -4.80 12.75
N THR A 190 -3.39 -4.68 11.48
CA THR A 190 -4.79 -4.84 11.04
C THR A 190 -4.99 -5.94 10.00
N MET A 191 -3.92 -6.49 9.43
CA MET A 191 -3.99 -7.42 8.31
C MET A 191 -4.86 -8.65 8.59
N ARG A 192 -4.80 -9.20 9.79
CA ARG A 192 -5.59 -10.38 10.19
C ARG A 192 -7.09 -10.12 10.10
N GLU A 193 -7.53 -8.94 10.57
CA GLU A 193 -8.93 -8.53 10.51
C GLU A 193 -9.35 -8.14 9.09
N ARG A 194 -8.50 -7.42 8.36
CA ARG A 194 -8.74 -7.05 6.96
C ARG A 194 -8.91 -8.25 6.05
N ASN A 195 -8.15 -9.30 6.26
CA ASN A 195 -8.25 -10.55 5.48
C ASN A 195 -9.61 -11.23 5.64
N GLN A 196 -10.37 -10.92 6.70
CA GLN A 196 -11.72 -11.43 6.96
C GLN A 196 -12.83 -10.51 6.42
N GLN A 197 -12.47 -9.35 5.87
CA GLN A 197 -13.43 -8.41 5.32
C GLN A 197 -13.76 -8.72 3.85
N ILE A 198 -15.00 -8.48 3.47
CA ILE A 198 -15.47 -8.52 2.08
C ILE A 198 -15.76 -7.08 1.66
N GLY A 199 -15.06 -6.59 0.61
CA GLY A 199 -15.25 -5.23 0.13
C GLY A 199 -14.97 -4.12 1.17
N GLY A 200 -14.05 -4.38 2.14
CA GLY A 200 -13.71 -3.43 3.20
C GLY A 200 -14.65 -3.41 4.40
N HIS A 201 -15.66 -4.26 4.43
CA HIS A 201 -16.61 -4.40 5.53
C HIS A 201 -16.56 -5.80 6.15
N LYS A 202 -16.82 -5.90 7.47
CA LYS A 202 -17.01 -7.21 8.10
C LYS A 202 -18.29 -7.81 7.53
N ALA A 203 -18.20 -9.00 6.94
CA ALA A 203 -19.38 -9.82 6.69
C ALA A 203 -20.01 -10.16 8.06
N LYS A 204 -21.29 -9.85 8.22
CA LYS A 204 -22.08 -10.33 9.35
C LYS A 204 -22.46 -11.79 9.13
#